data_3368efbf6e72efe0ae81ade0386d92ed
#
_entry.id   3368efbf6e72efe0ae81ade0386d92ed
#
_cell.length_a   1.000
_cell.length_b   1.000
_cell.length_c   1.000
_cell.angle_alpha   90.00
_cell.angle_beta   90.00
_cell.angle_gamma   90.00
#
_symmetry.space_group_name_H-M   'P 1'
#
loop_
_entity.id
_entity.type
_entity.pdbx_description
1 polymer ?
#
loop_
_entity_poly.entity_id
_entity_poly.type
_entity_poly.pdbx_seq_one_letter_code
_entity_poly.pdbx_strand_id
1 'polypeptide(L)'
;EAAGFRPCLLCRPERAPGLAPIDAPARLAAQAYARIEAGALEESGLESLADELGVTSRHLRRVMNAQFGASPIDIAQTGRLLAARRLLNETALSITEIAFASGFRSLRRFNATMKDRYGAPPSKMRGRKTIARGETFTVTLSARGDYNITPILDFLSMRALSGVEIGGA
;
A
#
# COMPACT_ATOMS: atom_id res chain seq x y z
N GLU A 1 -35.36 11.17 22.75
CA GLU A 1 -35.47 11.19 24.25
C GLU A 1 -36.73 11.90 24.68
N ALA A 2 -37.14 13.00 24.07
CA ALA A 2 -38.38 13.71 24.44
C ALA A 2 -39.66 12.82 24.34
N ALA A 3 -39.64 11.77 23.51
CA ALA A 3 -40.72 10.79 23.38
C ALA A 3 -40.54 9.53 24.27
N GLY A 4 -39.58 9.54 25.21
CA GLY A 4 -39.35 8.43 26.13
C GLY A 4 -38.55 7.25 25.56
N PHE A 5 -38.07 7.33 24.30
CA PHE A 5 -37.25 6.30 23.70
C PHE A 5 -35.76 6.51 24.03
N ARG A 6 -35.07 5.45 24.45
CA ARG A 6 -33.64 5.48 24.60
C ARG A 6 -32.94 5.22 23.24
N PRO A 7 -31.77 5.81 22.98
CA PRO A 7 -31.01 5.51 21.78
C PRO A 7 -30.57 4.04 21.73
N CYS A 8 -30.44 3.49 20.54
CA CYS A 8 -29.94 2.14 20.36
C CYS A 8 -28.50 2.03 20.89
N LEU A 9 -28.25 1.07 21.79
CA LEU A 9 -26.93 0.89 22.40
C LEU A 9 -25.86 0.38 21.43
N LEU A 10 -26.28 -0.20 20.31
CA LEU A 10 -25.36 -0.71 19.30
C LEU A 10 -24.95 0.37 18.29
N CYS A 11 -25.91 1.03 17.67
CA CYS A 11 -25.63 2.04 16.65
C CYS A 11 -25.43 3.46 17.22
N ARG A 12 -25.83 3.74 18.46
CA ARG A 12 -25.58 5.01 19.17
C ARG A 12 -25.64 6.23 18.25
N PRO A 13 -26.82 6.58 17.68
CA PRO A 13 -26.94 7.63 16.68
C PRO A 13 -26.54 9.03 17.18
N GLU A 14 -26.43 9.19 18.51
CA GLU A 14 -25.97 10.41 19.16
C GLU A 14 -24.43 10.57 19.15
N ARG A 15 -23.70 9.56 18.71
CA ARG A 15 -22.24 9.62 18.59
C ARG A 15 -21.82 10.04 17.19
N ALA A 16 -20.64 10.62 17.09
CA ALA A 16 -20.04 10.92 15.79
C ALA A 16 -19.88 9.62 14.95
N PRO A 17 -20.01 9.69 13.62
CA PRO A 17 -19.79 8.55 12.73
C PRO A 17 -18.45 7.86 13.02
N GLY A 18 -18.46 6.53 13.00
CA GLY A 18 -17.28 5.71 13.30
C GLY A 18 -17.01 5.48 14.79
N LEU A 19 -17.73 6.11 15.71
CA LEU A 19 -17.52 5.96 17.16
C LEU A 19 -18.55 5.06 17.85
N ALA A 20 -19.54 4.57 17.13
CA ALA A 20 -20.52 3.65 17.70
C ALA A 20 -19.90 2.26 17.95
N PRO A 21 -20.45 1.44 18.88
CA PRO A 21 -19.97 0.07 19.09
C PRO A 21 -20.01 -0.80 17.84
N ILE A 22 -20.97 -0.59 16.95
CA ILE A 22 -21.06 -1.30 15.66
C ILE A 22 -19.86 -1.04 14.74
N ASP A 23 -19.20 0.11 14.90
CA ASP A 23 -18.03 0.50 14.10
C ASP A 23 -16.70 -0.06 14.65
N ALA A 24 -16.72 -0.69 15.83
CA ALA A 24 -15.50 -1.17 16.48
C ALA A 24 -14.67 -2.13 15.61
N PRO A 25 -15.26 -3.07 14.84
CA PRO A 25 -14.48 -3.92 13.93
C PRO A 25 -13.79 -3.14 12.82
N ALA A 26 -14.45 -2.15 12.25
CA ALA A 26 -13.87 -1.32 11.18
C ALA A 26 -12.69 -0.45 11.71
N ARG A 27 -12.84 0.12 12.91
CA ARG A 27 -11.76 0.86 13.57
C ARG A 27 -10.56 -0.02 13.87
N LEU A 28 -10.80 -1.21 14.44
CA LEU A 28 -9.74 -2.17 14.74
C LEU A 28 -8.99 -2.56 13.44
N ALA A 29 -9.72 -2.84 12.37
CA ALA A 29 -9.13 -3.17 11.08
C ALA A 29 -8.29 -2.02 10.52
N ALA A 30 -8.78 -0.79 10.58
CA ALA A 30 -8.05 0.40 10.13
C ALA A 30 -6.77 0.64 10.94
N GLN A 31 -6.83 0.50 12.26
CA GLN A 31 -5.66 0.60 13.13
C GLN A 31 -4.63 -0.49 12.81
N ALA A 32 -5.07 -1.74 12.68
CA ALA A 32 -4.20 -2.85 12.33
C ALA A 32 -3.55 -2.64 10.96
N TYR A 33 -4.31 -2.19 9.96
CA TYR A 33 -3.82 -1.90 8.63
C TYR A 33 -2.69 -0.85 8.66
N ALA A 34 -2.91 0.28 9.34
CA ALA A 34 -1.91 1.33 9.47
C ALA A 34 -0.61 0.83 10.16
N ARG A 35 -0.74 -0.02 11.19
CA ARG A 35 0.43 -0.62 11.86
C ARG A 35 1.17 -1.60 10.97
N ILE A 36 0.45 -2.40 10.16
CA ILE A 36 1.04 -3.33 9.18
C ILE A 36 1.80 -2.55 8.10
N GLU A 37 1.24 -1.47 7.59
CA GLU A 37 1.94 -0.61 6.62
C GLU A 37 3.19 0.06 7.22
N ALA A 38 3.16 0.38 8.52
CA ALA A 38 4.32 0.89 9.25
C ALA A 38 5.38 -0.19 9.59
N GLY A 39 5.15 -1.48 9.25
CA GLY A 39 6.13 -2.55 9.44
C GLY A 39 5.99 -3.37 10.72
N ALA A 40 4.89 -3.26 11.46
CA ALA A 40 4.73 -3.95 12.74
C ALA A 40 4.87 -5.48 12.64
N LEU A 41 4.48 -6.09 11.52
CA LEU A 41 4.62 -7.54 11.35
C LEU A 41 6.06 -8.00 11.08
N GLU A 42 6.90 -7.12 10.58
CA GLU A 42 8.33 -7.35 10.38
C GLU A 42 9.11 -7.28 11.70
N GLU A 43 8.74 -6.35 12.54
CA GLU A 43 9.41 -6.05 13.80
C GLU A 43 9.03 -7.05 14.90
N SER A 44 7.74 -7.23 15.13
CA SER A 44 7.24 -7.91 16.32
C SER A 44 6.32 -9.12 16.05
N GLY A 45 5.83 -9.26 14.82
CA GLY A 45 4.93 -10.35 14.44
C GLY A 45 3.46 -10.09 14.76
N LEU A 46 2.61 -11.07 14.38
CA LEU A 46 1.15 -10.92 14.44
C LEU A 46 0.60 -10.98 15.87
N GLU A 47 1.18 -11.81 16.71
CA GLU A 47 0.78 -11.97 18.11
C GLU A 47 1.00 -10.65 18.86
N SER A 48 2.17 -10.06 18.73
CA SER A 48 2.52 -8.80 19.37
C SER A 48 1.63 -7.64 18.86
N LEU A 49 1.37 -7.59 17.56
CA LEU A 49 0.43 -6.60 17.00
C LEU A 49 -0.98 -6.77 17.58
N ALA A 50 -1.43 -8.00 17.75
CA ALA A 50 -2.75 -8.28 18.32
C ALA A 50 -2.82 -7.87 19.80
N ASP A 51 -1.77 -8.16 20.57
CA ASP A 51 -1.66 -7.77 21.99
C ASP A 51 -1.63 -6.24 22.14
N GLU A 52 -0.88 -5.54 21.29
CA GLU A 52 -0.87 -4.07 21.25
C GLU A 52 -2.26 -3.48 20.99
N LEU A 53 -3.05 -4.12 20.15
CA LEU A 53 -4.42 -3.71 19.84
C LEU A 53 -5.45 -4.23 20.84
N GLY A 54 -5.03 -4.93 21.89
CA GLY A 54 -5.90 -5.45 22.95
C GLY A 54 -6.82 -6.59 22.50
N VAL A 55 -6.42 -7.38 21.50
CA VAL A 55 -7.21 -8.48 20.94
C VAL A 55 -6.36 -9.74 20.73
N THR A 56 -7.01 -10.87 20.50
CA THR A 56 -6.30 -12.09 20.10
C THR A 56 -5.95 -12.06 18.60
N SER A 57 -4.86 -12.71 18.20
CA SER A 57 -4.45 -12.83 16.80
C SER A 57 -5.52 -13.51 15.94
N ARG A 58 -6.30 -14.45 16.51
CA ARG A 58 -7.47 -15.05 15.86
C ARG A 58 -8.57 -14.03 15.58
N HIS A 59 -8.88 -13.18 16.56
CA HIS A 59 -9.89 -12.12 16.39
C HIS A 59 -9.43 -11.11 15.34
N LEU A 60 -8.18 -10.69 15.41
CA LEU A 60 -7.58 -9.76 14.44
C LEU A 60 -7.67 -10.30 13.01
N ARG A 61 -7.28 -11.56 12.77
CA ARG A 61 -7.42 -12.20 11.44
C ARG A 61 -8.87 -12.21 10.95
N ARG A 62 -9.81 -12.55 11.82
CA ARG A 62 -11.24 -12.58 11.47
C ARG A 62 -11.75 -11.20 11.07
N VAL A 63 -11.41 -10.17 11.84
CA VAL A 63 -11.81 -8.79 11.57
C VAL A 63 -11.19 -8.28 10.27
N MET A 64 -9.90 -8.50 10.06
CA MET A 64 -9.20 -8.09 8.82
C MET A 64 -9.80 -8.76 7.60
N ASN A 65 -10.04 -10.08 7.65
CA ASN A 65 -10.68 -10.79 6.56
C ASN A 65 -12.11 -10.29 6.28
N ALA A 66 -12.88 -9.95 7.31
CA ALA A 66 -14.23 -9.43 7.15
C ALA A 66 -14.26 -8.01 6.54
N GLN A 67 -13.27 -7.16 6.87
CA GLN A 67 -13.22 -5.78 6.43
C GLN A 67 -12.47 -5.58 5.11
N PHE A 68 -11.39 -6.33 4.88
CA PHE A 68 -10.51 -6.16 3.71
C PHE A 68 -10.48 -7.38 2.77
N GLY A 69 -11.10 -8.48 3.14
CA GLY A 69 -11.04 -9.73 2.37
C GLY A 69 -9.64 -10.39 2.37
N ALA A 70 -8.72 -9.95 3.24
CA ALA A 70 -7.35 -10.41 3.28
C ALA A 70 -6.85 -10.56 4.72
N SER A 71 -5.94 -11.51 4.95
CA SER A 71 -5.32 -11.68 6.26
C SER A 71 -4.25 -10.59 6.50
N PRO A 72 -3.89 -10.30 7.76
CA PRO A 72 -2.78 -9.40 8.09
C PRO A 72 -1.48 -9.75 7.35
N ILE A 73 -1.18 -11.03 7.22
CA ILE A 73 0.03 -11.52 6.55
C ILE A 73 -0.02 -11.25 5.04
N ASP A 74 -1.18 -11.43 4.40
CA ASP A 74 -1.36 -11.17 2.97
C ASP A 74 -1.21 -9.68 2.66
N ILE A 75 -1.72 -8.82 3.53
CA ILE A 75 -1.59 -7.36 3.42
C ILE A 75 -0.10 -6.97 3.51
N ALA A 76 0.61 -7.43 4.52
CA ALA A 76 2.04 -7.17 4.65
C ALA A 76 2.85 -7.71 3.45
N GLN A 77 2.53 -8.91 2.97
CA GLN A 77 3.18 -9.48 1.80
C GLN A 77 2.93 -8.65 0.53
N THR A 78 1.72 -8.15 0.36
CA THR A 78 1.37 -7.25 -0.75
C THR A 78 2.16 -5.96 -0.67
N GLY A 79 2.25 -5.34 0.51
CA GLY A 79 3.07 -4.14 0.75
C GLY A 79 4.54 -4.36 0.36
N ARG A 80 5.14 -5.47 0.80
CA ARG A 80 6.52 -5.85 0.42
C ARG A 80 6.71 -6.01 -1.09
N LEU A 81 5.75 -6.65 -1.77
CA LEU A 81 5.79 -6.83 -3.23
C LEU A 81 5.69 -5.50 -3.97
N LEU A 82 4.83 -4.59 -3.51
CA LEU A 82 4.71 -3.26 -4.09
C LEU A 82 5.98 -2.44 -3.89
N ALA A 83 6.57 -2.46 -2.68
CA ALA A 83 7.86 -1.83 -2.39
C ALA A 83 8.97 -2.39 -3.29
N ALA A 84 9.07 -3.72 -3.42
CA ALA A 84 10.03 -4.37 -4.30
C ALA A 84 9.87 -3.96 -5.76
N ARG A 85 8.63 -3.91 -6.26
CA ARG A 85 8.34 -3.48 -7.63
C ARG A 85 8.75 -2.02 -7.86
N ARG A 86 8.48 -1.16 -6.89
CA ARG A 86 8.91 0.24 -6.93
C ARG A 86 10.42 0.34 -6.99
N LEU A 87 11.15 -0.34 -6.09
CA LEU A 87 12.63 -0.35 -6.08
C LEU A 87 13.23 -0.92 -7.38
N LEU A 88 12.62 -1.97 -7.97
CA LEU A 88 13.04 -2.51 -9.26
C LEU A 88 12.95 -1.50 -10.39
N ASN A 89 11.96 -0.62 -10.36
CA ASN A 89 11.71 0.37 -11.41
C ASN A 89 12.46 1.68 -11.19
N GLU A 90 12.65 2.10 -9.94
CA GLU A 90 13.14 3.43 -9.59
C GLU A 90 14.62 3.46 -9.21
N THR A 91 15.24 2.30 -8.92
CA THR A 91 16.62 2.25 -8.42
C THR A 91 17.52 1.30 -9.23
N ALA A 92 18.83 1.52 -9.08
CA ALA A 92 19.87 0.63 -9.61
C ALA A 92 20.33 -0.43 -8.60
N LEU A 93 19.65 -0.59 -7.46
CA LEU A 93 19.99 -1.58 -6.43
C LEU A 93 20.02 -3.00 -7.01
N SER A 94 20.91 -3.84 -6.52
CA SER A 94 20.93 -5.25 -6.88
C SER A 94 19.63 -5.95 -6.46
N ILE A 95 19.32 -7.08 -7.10
CA ILE A 95 18.13 -7.89 -6.72
C ILE A 95 18.18 -8.32 -5.26
N THR A 96 19.37 -8.58 -4.73
CA THR A 96 19.59 -8.94 -3.34
C THR A 96 19.28 -7.77 -2.41
N GLU A 97 19.81 -6.59 -2.70
CA GLU A 97 19.51 -5.37 -1.92
C GLU A 97 18.01 -5.04 -1.93
N ILE A 98 17.36 -5.14 -3.09
CA ILE A 98 15.90 -4.93 -3.22
C ILE A 98 15.13 -5.93 -2.37
N ALA A 99 15.52 -7.21 -2.38
CA ALA A 99 14.84 -8.21 -1.56
C ALA A 99 14.86 -7.83 -0.07
N PHE A 100 16.03 -7.45 0.45
CA PHE A 100 16.14 -7.06 1.86
C PHE A 100 15.51 -5.71 2.15
N ALA A 101 15.70 -4.71 1.30
CA ALA A 101 15.10 -3.38 1.46
C ALA A 101 13.56 -3.40 1.41
N SER A 102 12.97 -4.38 0.71
CA SER A 102 11.52 -4.57 0.69
C SER A 102 10.98 -5.50 1.79
N GLY A 103 11.81 -5.85 2.80
CA GLY A 103 11.39 -6.61 3.99
C GLY A 103 11.37 -8.13 3.82
N PHE A 104 11.97 -8.69 2.76
CA PHE A 104 12.16 -10.13 2.65
C PHE A 104 13.41 -10.58 3.42
N ARG A 105 13.28 -11.64 4.19
CA ARG A 105 14.41 -12.23 4.95
C ARG A 105 15.21 -13.25 4.15
N SER A 106 14.82 -13.55 2.91
CA SER A 106 15.46 -14.56 2.06
C SER A 106 15.26 -14.23 0.60
N LEU A 107 16.36 -14.18 -0.14
CA LEU A 107 16.35 -13.99 -1.61
C LEU A 107 15.59 -15.11 -2.33
N ARG A 108 15.69 -16.35 -1.85
CA ARG A 108 14.94 -17.48 -2.42
C ARG A 108 13.43 -17.26 -2.30
N ARG A 109 12.95 -16.86 -1.11
CA ARG A 109 11.54 -16.58 -0.88
C ARG A 109 11.06 -15.37 -1.68
N PHE A 110 11.87 -14.33 -1.75
CA PHE A 110 11.62 -13.16 -2.60
C PHE A 110 11.39 -13.56 -4.05
N ASN A 111 12.33 -14.29 -4.66
CA ASN A 111 12.23 -14.73 -6.06
C ASN A 111 10.99 -15.60 -6.30
N ALA A 112 10.70 -16.53 -5.38
CA ALA A 112 9.54 -17.41 -5.48
C ALA A 112 8.24 -16.61 -5.41
N THR A 113 8.10 -15.70 -4.44
CA THR A 113 6.90 -14.89 -4.26
C THR A 113 6.68 -13.92 -5.43
N MET A 114 7.76 -13.30 -5.94
CA MET A 114 7.67 -12.43 -7.12
C MET A 114 7.24 -13.20 -8.37
N LYS A 115 7.81 -14.40 -8.59
CA LYS A 115 7.44 -15.26 -9.71
C LYS A 115 5.99 -15.72 -9.61
N ASP A 116 5.55 -16.13 -8.44
CA ASP A 116 4.18 -16.57 -8.18
C ASP A 116 3.17 -15.44 -8.44
N ARG A 117 3.45 -14.25 -7.94
CA ARG A 117 2.53 -13.10 -8.05
C ARG A 117 2.51 -12.42 -9.42
N TYR A 118 3.65 -12.33 -10.09
CA TYR A 118 3.81 -11.57 -11.34
C TYR A 118 4.15 -12.45 -12.56
N GLY A 119 4.26 -13.76 -12.40
CA GLY A 119 4.57 -14.69 -13.49
C GLY A 119 6.03 -14.65 -13.96
N ALA A 120 6.86 -13.77 -13.41
CA ALA A 120 8.25 -13.58 -13.82
C ALA A 120 9.19 -13.34 -12.63
N PRO A 121 10.45 -13.79 -12.72
CA PRO A 121 11.45 -13.48 -11.71
C PRO A 121 11.81 -11.98 -11.72
N PRO A 122 12.25 -11.40 -10.59
CA PRO A 122 12.60 -9.98 -10.48
C PRO A 122 13.61 -9.49 -11.53
N SER A 123 14.56 -10.33 -11.91
CA SER A 123 15.56 -10.01 -12.92
C SER A 123 14.98 -9.74 -14.30
N LYS A 124 13.85 -10.38 -14.65
CA LYS A 124 13.14 -10.13 -15.91
C LYS A 124 12.16 -8.95 -15.81
N MET A 125 11.76 -8.61 -14.60
CA MET A 125 10.85 -7.48 -14.35
C MET A 125 11.56 -6.14 -14.31
N ARG A 126 12.86 -6.14 -14.04
CA ARG A 126 13.67 -4.93 -14.13
C ARG A 126 13.69 -4.48 -15.60
N GLY A 127 12.93 -3.42 -15.90
CA GLY A 127 13.01 -2.76 -17.19
C GLY A 127 14.48 -2.38 -17.48
N ARG A 128 14.88 -2.45 -18.73
CA ARG A 128 16.18 -1.92 -19.20
C ARG A 128 16.16 -0.39 -19.05
N LYS A 129 16.21 0.10 -17.83
CA LYS A 129 16.55 1.49 -17.59
C LYS A 129 18.03 1.56 -17.27
N THR A 130 18.79 1.87 -18.30
CA THR A 130 19.98 2.67 -18.12
C THR A 130 19.46 4.03 -17.63
N ILE A 131 19.36 4.23 -16.32
CA ILE A 131 19.33 5.57 -15.79
C ILE A 131 20.76 6.06 -16.01
N ALA A 132 20.98 6.70 -17.14
CA ALA A 132 22.11 7.58 -17.30
C ALA A 132 22.03 8.57 -16.14
N ARG A 133 23.08 8.65 -15.37
CA ARG A 133 23.21 9.51 -14.23
C ARG A 133 23.03 10.96 -14.71
N GLY A 134 21.90 11.55 -14.36
CA GLY A 134 21.54 12.94 -14.67
C GLY A 134 20.77 13.03 -15.97
N GLU A 135 19.56 13.27 -15.97
CA GLU A 135 19.02 14.27 -16.87
C GLU A 135 17.58 14.09 -17.29
N THR A 136 17.10 12.93 -17.56
CA THR A 136 15.67 12.82 -17.91
C THR A 136 15.17 11.39 -17.70
N PHE A 137 14.01 11.22 -17.10
CA PHE A 137 13.34 9.95 -17.21
C PHE A 137 12.10 10.13 -18.11
N THR A 138 11.93 9.23 -19.05
CA THR A 138 10.79 9.24 -19.96
C THR A 138 9.75 8.23 -19.52
N VAL A 139 8.54 8.67 -19.29
CA VAL A 139 7.40 7.81 -19.03
C VAL A 139 6.53 7.79 -20.27
N THR A 140 6.34 6.60 -20.84
CA THR A 140 5.39 6.40 -21.93
C THR A 140 4.06 5.95 -21.36
N LEU A 141 3.04 6.76 -21.52
CA LEU A 141 1.67 6.44 -21.15
C LEU A 141 0.89 6.03 -22.39
N SER A 142 0.26 4.85 -22.35
CA SER A 142 -0.62 4.41 -23.44
C SER A 142 -2.03 4.92 -23.16
N ALA A 143 -2.55 5.76 -24.02
CA ALA A 143 -3.96 6.19 -24.03
C ALA A 143 -4.79 5.34 -24.98
N ARG A 144 -6.05 5.08 -24.63
CA ARG A 144 -7.01 4.42 -25.52
C ARG A 144 -7.80 5.49 -26.30
N GLY A 145 -7.80 5.36 -27.64
CA GLY A 145 -8.51 6.27 -28.53
C GLY A 145 -7.83 7.63 -28.72
N ASP A 146 -8.53 8.56 -29.34
CA ASP A 146 -8.07 9.93 -29.61
C ASP A 146 -8.13 10.76 -28.32
N TYR A 147 -7.10 10.62 -27.50
CA TYR A 147 -7.00 11.34 -26.24
C TYR A 147 -6.34 12.71 -26.46
N ASN A 148 -7.08 13.78 -26.20
CA ASN A 148 -6.50 15.13 -26.25
C ASN A 148 -5.67 15.40 -24.99
N ILE A 149 -4.34 15.34 -25.14
CA ILE A 149 -3.39 15.54 -24.05
C ILE A 149 -3.13 17.02 -23.73
N THR A 150 -3.47 17.93 -24.65
CA THR A 150 -3.16 19.36 -24.56
C THR A 150 -3.62 20.00 -23.24
N PRO A 151 -4.86 19.78 -22.75
CA PRO A 151 -5.28 20.39 -21.48
C PRO A 151 -4.46 19.91 -20.26
N ILE A 152 -3.92 18.70 -20.31
CA ILE A 152 -3.06 18.17 -19.23
C ILE A 152 -1.67 18.83 -19.30
N LEU A 153 -1.10 18.97 -20.49
CA LEU A 153 0.17 19.65 -20.68
C LEU A 153 0.10 21.11 -20.27
N ASP A 154 -0.99 21.80 -20.62
CA ASP A 154 -1.24 23.19 -20.22
C ASP A 154 -1.35 23.32 -18.69
N PHE A 155 -2.08 22.39 -18.04
CA PHE A 155 -2.22 22.34 -16.60
C PHE A 155 -0.88 22.10 -15.90
N LEU A 156 -0.07 21.15 -16.40
CA LEU A 156 1.27 20.86 -15.86
C LEU A 156 2.22 22.03 -16.07
N SER A 157 2.17 22.66 -17.24
CA SER A 157 3.00 23.84 -17.56
C SER A 157 2.70 25.05 -16.67
N MET A 158 1.42 25.28 -16.35
CA MET A 158 1.03 26.36 -15.41
C MET A 158 1.49 26.13 -13.98
N ARG A 159 1.74 24.88 -13.60
CA ARG A 159 2.16 24.47 -12.24
C ARG A 159 3.63 24.08 -12.15
N ALA A 160 4.34 24.13 -13.26
CA ALA A 160 5.75 23.79 -13.28
C ALA A 160 6.56 24.68 -12.35
N LEU A 161 7.38 24.06 -11.50
CA LEU A 161 8.28 24.77 -10.61
C LEU A 161 9.49 25.24 -11.41
N SER A 162 9.70 26.56 -11.44
CA SER A 162 10.83 27.18 -12.14
C SER A 162 12.16 26.57 -11.68
N GLY A 163 12.93 26.06 -12.64
CA GLY A 163 14.22 25.41 -12.39
C GLY A 163 14.17 23.93 -12.01
N VAL A 164 12.96 23.34 -11.89
CA VAL A 164 12.77 21.92 -11.56
C VAL A 164 11.99 21.20 -12.67
N GLU A 165 11.03 21.89 -13.27
CA GLU A 165 10.14 21.35 -14.30
C GLU A 165 10.09 22.28 -15.51
N ILE A 166 10.08 21.69 -16.71
CA ILE A 166 9.89 22.42 -17.97
C ILE A 166 8.68 21.76 -18.66
N GLY A 167 7.58 22.50 -18.77
CA GLY A 167 6.44 22.09 -19.58
C GLY A 167 6.67 22.49 -21.04
N GLY A 168 6.56 21.53 -21.95
CA GLY A 168 6.64 21.76 -23.39
C GLY A 168 5.77 20.74 -24.14
N ALA A 169 5.17 21.20 -25.25
CA ALA A 169 4.45 20.36 -26.20
C ALA A 169 5.42 19.66 -27.14
#